data_8286c7595bcafddfdb120b44ad377e75
#
_entry.id   8286c7595bcafddfdb120b44ad377e75
#
_cell.length_a   1.000
_cell.length_b   1.000
_cell.length_c   1.000
_cell.angle_alpha   90.00
_cell.angle_beta   90.00
_cell.angle_gamma   90.00
#
_symmetry.space_group_name_H-M   'P 1'
#
loop_
_entity.id
_entity.type
_entity.pdbx_description
1 polymer ?
#
loop_
_entity_poly.entity_id
_entity_poly.type
_entity_poly.pdbx_seq_one_letter_code
_entity_poly.pdbx_strand_id
1 'polypeptide(L)'
;MQIFVKELTGKTLTFDVEQCDTIEYVKSKIEDEVITSKTGYKRTQKSQTPKEILENPTEIHYHPPISEQRLVFAGKQLEDNRTLADYNIQDETTLHLVLRLRGGGIPLDFVDVEKGLIQNLSFSHSAPRWRAVSHGLNLFGICKNSKCQAFDKEVVYKVGITHKKFNLQENVMNIKCPMCDKIIVPKTCGFWKCEYQLEGDKIEEGDLKHVDTKCKETKDDNFEYYNPYENKSAIWTNLNIYVIEKQDIKYE
;
A
#
# COMPACT_ATOMS: atom_id res chain seq x y z
N MET A 1 -7.57 -34.30 -4.64
CA MET A 1 -8.77 -33.60 -4.14
C MET A 1 -8.68 -32.13 -4.46
N GLN A 2 -9.81 -31.47 -4.55
CA GLN A 2 -9.86 -30.06 -4.89
C GLN A 2 -10.21 -29.23 -3.65
N ILE A 3 -9.50 -28.13 -3.41
CA ILE A 3 -9.81 -27.19 -2.33
C ILE A 3 -10.01 -25.77 -2.90
N PHE A 4 -10.77 -24.98 -2.18
CA PHE A 4 -11.00 -23.57 -2.51
C PHE A 4 -10.27 -22.68 -1.51
N VAL A 5 -9.62 -21.64 -1.99
CA VAL A 5 -8.99 -20.61 -1.16
C VAL A 5 -9.65 -19.28 -1.45
N LYS A 6 -10.34 -18.74 -0.45
CA LYS A 6 -11.07 -17.47 -0.54
C LYS A 6 -10.21 -16.33 0.01
N GLU A 7 -9.95 -15.35 -0.83
CA GLU A 7 -9.25 -14.12 -0.47
C GLU A 7 -10.18 -13.08 0.19
N LEU A 8 -9.59 -12.11 0.89
CA LEU A 8 -10.33 -10.98 1.45
C LEU A 8 -11.01 -10.10 0.38
N THR A 9 -10.50 -10.11 -0.84
CA THR A 9 -11.10 -9.44 -2.01
C THR A 9 -12.41 -10.08 -2.46
N GLY A 10 -12.74 -11.26 -1.93
CA GLY A 10 -13.87 -12.09 -2.35
C GLY A 10 -13.56 -13.04 -3.51
N LYS A 11 -12.35 -12.97 -4.11
CA LYS A 11 -11.90 -13.91 -5.12
C LYS A 11 -11.71 -15.29 -4.49
N THR A 12 -12.10 -16.34 -5.22
CA THR A 12 -11.86 -17.73 -4.84
C THR A 12 -10.91 -18.36 -5.84
N LEU A 13 -9.84 -18.93 -5.35
CA LEU A 13 -8.86 -19.72 -6.10
C LEU A 13 -9.15 -21.19 -5.87
N THR A 14 -8.91 -22.04 -6.87
CA THR A 14 -9.13 -23.49 -6.82
C THR A 14 -7.80 -24.20 -6.99
N PHE A 15 -7.50 -25.14 -6.11
CA PHE A 15 -6.24 -25.89 -6.12
C PHE A 15 -6.49 -27.40 -6.07
N ASP A 16 -5.77 -28.13 -6.93
CA ASP A 16 -5.66 -29.59 -6.84
C ASP A 16 -4.53 -29.92 -5.88
N VAL A 17 -4.84 -30.66 -4.82
CA VAL A 17 -3.96 -31.01 -3.70
C VAL A 17 -4.18 -32.45 -3.24
N GLU A 18 -3.23 -33.00 -2.47
CA GLU A 18 -3.34 -34.29 -1.82
C GLU A 18 -3.49 -34.13 -0.30
N GLN A 19 -4.08 -35.10 0.37
CA GLN A 19 -4.25 -35.02 1.84
C GLN A 19 -2.92 -34.96 2.60
N CYS A 20 -1.86 -35.53 2.03
CA CYS A 20 -0.50 -35.50 2.58
C CYS A 20 0.24 -34.18 2.32
N ASP A 21 -0.31 -33.29 1.49
CA ASP A 21 0.33 -32.00 1.23
C ASP A 21 0.35 -31.14 2.51
N THR A 22 1.50 -30.51 2.75
CA THR A 22 1.66 -29.59 3.87
C THR A 22 0.99 -28.26 3.59
N ILE A 23 0.65 -27.55 4.65
CA ILE A 23 0.09 -26.18 4.55
C ILE A 23 1.07 -25.25 3.84
N GLU A 24 2.39 -25.38 4.09
CA GLU A 24 3.42 -24.62 3.38
C GLU A 24 3.39 -24.88 1.86
N TYR A 25 3.20 -26.13 1.45
CA TYR A 25 3.07 -26.48 0.02
C TYR A 25 1.81 -25.85 -0.61
N VAL A 26 0.70 -25.84 0.10
CA VAL A 26 -0.52 -25.15 -0.36
C VAL A 26 -0.26 -23.63 -0.53
N LYS A 27 0.46 -23.03 0.41
CA LYS A 27 0.84 -21.61 0.33
C LYS A 27 1.76 -21.31 -0.86
N SER A 28 2.68 -22.21 -1.19
CA SER A 28 3.54 -22.05 -2.38
C SER A 28 2.72 -22.14 -3.68
N LYS A 29 1.72 -23.00 -3.74
CA LYS A 29 0.78 -23.05 -4.88
C LYS A 29 -0.01 -21.75 -5.02
N ILE A 30 -0.44 -21.15 -3.91
CA ILE A 30 -1.13 -19.84 -3.92
C ILE A 30 -0.20 -18.75 -4.47
N GLU A 31 1.06 -18.71 -4.04
CA GLU A 31 2.08 -17.78 -4.56
C GLU A 31 2.29 -17.97 -6.07
N ASP A 32 2.37 -19.20 -6.56
CA ASP A 32 2.57 -19.53 -7.97
C ASP A 32 1.33 -19.24 -8.85
N GLU A 33 0.11 -19.54 -8.39
CA GLU A 33 -1.14 -19.39 -9.16
C GLU A 33 -1.46 -17.93 -9.46
N VAL A 34 -1.21 -17.04 -8.51
CA VAL A 34 -1.43 -15.62 -8.71
C VAL A 34 -0.50 -15.05 -9.78
N ILE A 35 0.68 -15.66 -9.98
CA ILE A 35 1.64 -15.30 -11.06
C ILE A 35 1.13 -15.76 -12.44
N THR A 36 0.46 -16.92 -12.53
CA THR A 36 0.11 -17.53 -13.83
C THR A 36 -1.21 -17.06 -14.41
N SER A 37 -2.15 -16.60 -13.59
CA SER A 37 -3.53 -16.33 -14.02
C SER A 37 -3.69 -15.14 -14.97
N LYS A 38 -2.67 -14.31 -15.21
CA LYS A 38 -2.77 -13.12 -16.07
C LYS A 38 -1.69 -12.93 -17.15
N THR A 39 -0.56 -13.62 -17.10
CA THR A 39 0.52 -13.35 -18.06
C THR A 39 0.70 -14.43 -19.13
N GLY A 40 0.10 -15.60 -19.01
CA GLY A 40 0.35 -16.70 -19.93
C GLY A 40 1.82 -17.15 -19.98
N TYR A 41 2.66 -16.64 -19.09
CA TYR A 41 4.10 -16.92 -19.04
C TYR A 41 4.39 -18.11 -18.15
N LYS A 42 4.92 -19.17 -18.75
CA LYS A 42 5.54 -20.29 -18.01
C LYS A 42 6.86 -19.81 -17.39
N ARG A 43 7.01 -20.04 -16.09
CA ARG A 43 8.20 -19.73 -15.29
C ARG A 43 9.48 -20.27 -15.94
N THR A 44 10.34 -19.37 -16.39
CA THR A 44 11.77 -19.61 -16.42
C THR A 44 12.37 -18.85 -15.25
N GLN A 45 13.09 -19.58 -14.41
CA GLN A 45 13.73 -19.09 -13.17
C GLN A 45 14.47 -17.76 -13.38
N LYS A 46 13.84 -16.65 -13.01
CA LYS A 46 14.52 -15.40 -12.64
C LYS A 46 13.53 -14.53 -11.88
N SER A 47 13.90 -14.13 -10.68
CA SER A 47 13.22 -13.11 -9.90
C SER A 47 12.95 -11.87 -10.75
N GLN A 48 11.68 -11.50 -10.92
CA GLN A 48 11.34 -10.25 -11.59
C GLN A 48 11.90 -9.08 -10.79
N THR A 49 12.63 -8.22 -11.46
CA THR A 49 13.17 -7.01 -10.84
C THR A 49 12.03 -6.01 -10.58
N PRO A 50 12.14 -5.15 -9.56
CA PRO A 50 11.14 -4.11 -9.26
C PRO A 50 10.77 -3.22 -10.45
N LYS A 51 11.59 -3.21 -11.49
CA LYS A 51 11.41 -2.43 -12.72
C LYS A 51 10.28 -2.95 -13.61
N GLU A 52 10.07 -4.26 -13.65
CA GLU A 52 9.00 -4.89 -14.47
C GLU A 52 7.62 -4.73 -13.85
N ILE A 53 7.55 -4.55 -12.52
CA ILE A 53 6.31 -4.24 -11.79
C ILE A 53 5.85 -2.79 -12.07
N LEU A 54 6.77 -1.90 -12.44
CA LEU A 54 6.51 -0.48 -12.68
C LEU A 54 5.97 -0.16 -14.08
N GLU A 55 6.12 -1.06 -15.06
CA GLU A 55 5.73 -0.78 -16.45
C GLU A 55 4.23 -0.94 -16.71
N ASN A 56 3.45 -1.56 -15.80
CA ASN A 56 1.99 -1.67 -15.90
C ASN A 56 1.28 -1.33 -14.57
N PRO A 57 1.13 -0.06 -14.22
CA PRO A 57 0.57 0.35 -12.92
C PRO A 57 -0.94 0.16 -12.76
N THR A 58 -1.63 -0.43 -13.74
CA THR A 58 -3.08 -0.58 -13.71
C THR A 58 -3.60 -1.76 -12.91
N GLU A 59 -2.74 -2.71 -12.53
CA GLU A 59 -3.11 -3.84 -11.68
C GLU A 59 -1.94 -4.20 -10.75
N ILE A 60 -1.92 -3.64 -9.55
CA ILE A 60 -1.02 -4.11 -8.49
C ILE A 60 -1.55 -5.48 -8.03
N HIS A 61 -0.99 -6.55 -8.59
CA HIS A 61 -1.17 -7.90 -8.06
C HIS A 61 -0.09 -8.13 -7.01
N TYR A 62 -0.46 -7.91 -5.76
CA TYR A 62 0.38 -8.29 -4.63
C TYR A 62 0.38 -9.82 -4.50
N HIS A 63 1.55 -10.43 -4.63
CA HIS A 63 1.79 -11.84 -4.37
C HIS A 63 2.35 -11.97 -2.96
N PRO A 64 1.53 -12.32 -1.97
CA PRO A 64 2.04 -12.44 -0.61
C PRO A 64 3.03 -13.61 -0.55
N PRO A 65 4.26 -13.40 -0.06
CA PRO A 65 5.19 -14.48 0.19
C PRO A 65 4.61 -15.45 1.23
N ILE A 66 5.02 -16.70 1.20
CA ILE A 66 4.54 -17.76 2.11
C ILE A 66 4.52 -17.28 3.57
N SER A 67 5.54 -16.53 4.00
CA SER A 67 5.68 -16.00 5.35
C SER A 67 4.57 -15.03 5.78
N GLU A 68 3.90 -14.40 4.82
CA GLU A 68 2.82 -13.44 5.05
C GLU A 68 1.43 -14.06 4.88
N GLN A 69 1.36 -15.26 4.32
CA GLN A 69 0.10 -15.96 4.14
C GLN A 69 -0.32 -16.64 5.45
N ARG A 70 -1.57 -16.45 5.85
CA ARG A 70 -2.25 -17.23 6.88
C ARG A 70 -3.43 -17.95 6.26
N LEU A 71 -3.41 -19.26 6.29
CA LEU A 71 -4.59 -20.06 5.95
C LEU A 71 -5.39 -20.33 7.23
N VAL A 72 -6.68 -20.09 7.15
CA VAL A 72 -7.63 -20.27 8.24
C VAL A 72 -8.71 -21.25 7.79
N PHE A 73 -8.99 -22.25 8.61
CA PHE A 73 -10.08 -23.21 8.41
C PHE A 73 -10.84 -23.43 9.73
N ALA A 74 -12.17 -23.39 9.68
CA ALA A 74 -13.03 -23.56 10.85
C ALA A 74 -12.63 -22.67 12.05
N GLY A 75 -12.21 -21.42 11.77
CA GLY A 75 -11.79 -20.46 12.79
C GLY A 75 -10.39 -20.69 13.38
N LYS A 76 -9.64 -21.69 12.91
CA LYS A 76 -8.29 -21.99 13.36
C LYS A 76 -7.27 -21.63 12.27
N GLN A 77 -6.15 -21.01 12.68
CA GLN A 77 -5.01 -20.82 11.79
C GLN A 77 -4.29 -22.17 11.60
N LEU A 78 -3.94 -22.45 10.33
CA LEU A 78 -3.20 -23.66 9.96
C LEU A 78 -1.70 -23.43 10.09
N GLU A 79 -0.98 -24.43 10.62
CA GLU A 79 0.48 -24.41 10.83
C GLU A 79 1.20 -25.01 9.61
N ASP A 80 2.29 -24.37 9.17
CA ASP A 80 2.96 -24.65 7.90
C ASP A 80 3.50 -26.07 7.77
N ASN A 81 3.97 -26.65 8.87
CA ASN A 81 4.56 -28.00 8.93
C ASN A 81 3.54 -29.14 9.08
N ARG A 82 2.25 -28.84 9.15
CA ARG A 82 1.18 -29.84 9.21
C ARG A 82 0.57 -30.09 7.85
N THR A 83 -0.05 -31.26 7.69
CA THR A 83 -0.73 -31.68 6.46
C THR A 83 -2.20 -31.29 6.45
N LEU A 84 -2.84 -31.32 5.27
CA LEU A 84 -4.29 -31.16 5.13
C LEU A 84 -5.06 -32.24 5.89
N ALA A 85 -4.51 -33.47 5.97
CA ALA A 85 -5.07 -34.59 6.74
C ALA A 85 -5.11 -34.28 8.25
N ASP A 86 -4.07 -33.63 8.81
CA ASP A 86 -4.01 -33.29 10.24
C ASP A 86 -5.14 -32.35 10.67
N TYR A 87 -5.69 -31.60 9.72
CA TYR A 87 -6.83 -30.68 9.94
C TYR A 87 -8.15 -31.26 9.45
N ASN A 88 -8.16 -32.52 8.99
CA ASN A 88 -9.33 -33.19 8.42
C ASN A 88 -9.97 -32.38 7.27
N ILE A 89 -9.12 -31.74 6.44
CA ILE A 89 -9.53 -30.99 5.26
C ILE A 89 -9.84 -32.01 4.16
N GLN A 90 -11.06 -31.94 3.64
CA GLN A 90 -11.57 -32.87 2.64
C GLN A 90 -11.74 -32.18 1.28
N ASP A 91 -12.20 -32.95 0.29
CA ASP A 91 -12.54 -32.43 -1.03
C ASP A 91 -13.59 -31.32 -0.94
N GLU A 92 -13.48 -30.32 -1.82
CA GLU A 92 -14.33 -29.14 -1.88
C GLU A 92 -14.31 -28.24 -0.62
N THR A 93 -13.34 -28.43 0.27
CA THR A 93 -13.19 -27.57 1.47
C THR A 93 -12.74 -26.17 1.09
N THR A 94 -13.36 -25.15 1.72
CA THR A 94 -12.96 -23.75 1.57
C THR A 94 -12.05 -23.31 2.71
N LEU A 95 -10.84 -22.88 2.36
CA LEU A 95 -9.90 -22.22 3.25
C LEU A 95 -10.01 -20.69 3.06
N HIS A 96 -9.74 -19.93 4.11
CA HIS A 96 -9.65 -18.48 4.03
C HIS A 96 -8.19 -18.04 4.05
N LEU A 97 -7.78 -17.28 3.03
CA LEU A 97 -6.47 -16.64 2.99
C LEU A 97 -6.56 -15.29 3.69
N VAL A 98 -5.85 -15.16 4.79
CA VAL A 98 -5.66 -13.90 5.52
C VAL A 98 -4.19 -13.53 5.42
N LEU A 99 -3.89 -12.31 5.03
CA LEU A 99 -2.51 -11.84 4.96
C LEU A 99 -2.01 -11.46 6.35
N ARG A 100 -0.84 -11.97 6.69
CA ARG A 100 -0.13 -11.57 7.89
C ARG A 100 0.62 -10.28 7.59
N LEU A 101 0.07 -9.17 7.98
CA LEU A 101 0.78 -7.90 7.96
C LEU A 101 1.86 -7.94 9.06
N ARG A 102 3.04 -8.46 8.74
CA ARG A 102 4.23 -8.23 9.55
C ARG A 102 4.73 -6.85 9.15
N GLY A 103 4.31 -5.80 9.82
CA GLY A 103 4.95 -4.48 9.79
C GLY A 103 5.33 -3.87 8.44
N GLY A 104 5.11 -4.60 7.34
CA GLY A 104 5.33 -4.20 5.95
C GLY A 104 4.02 -4.37 5.19
N GLY A 105 3.28 -3.31 5.00
CA GLY A 105 2.12 -3.27 4.11
C GLY A 105 2.53 -3.49 2.65
N ILE A 106 1.57 -3.44 1.74
CA ILE A 106 1.81 -3.51 0.29
C ILE A 106 2.90 -2.50 -0.08
N PRO A 107 4.03 -2.93 -0.69
CA PRO A 107 5.05 -1.99 -1.11
C PRO A 107 4.43 -0.91 -2.00
N LEU A 108 4.64 0.34 -1.64
CA LEU A 108 4.08 1.47 -2.38
C LEU A 108 5.19 2.26 -3.07
N ASP A 109 4.98 2.49 -4.36
CA ASP A 109 5.75 3.47 -5.11
C ASP A 109 5.26 4.87 -4.72
N PHE A 110 6.05 5.53 -3.88
CA PHE A 110 5.73 6.84 -3.32
C PHE A 110 6.97 7.73 -3.38
N VAL A 111 6.79 9.04 -3.33
CA VAL A 111 7.91 9.98 -3.37
C VAL A 111 8.98 9.64 -2.33
N ASP A 112 10.26 9.77 -2.70
CA ASP A 112 11.37 9.60 -1.77
C ASP A 112 11.46 10.81 -0.83
N VAL A 113 10.81 10.71 0.31
CA VAL A 113 10.74 11.80 1.30
C VAL A 113 12.07 12.08 2.01
N GLU A 114 13.03 11.16 1.94
CA GLU A 114 14.38 11.35 2.49
C GLU A 114 15.20 12.28 1.59
N LYS A 115 15.21 12.02 0.29
CA LYS A 115 16.03 12.72 -0.70
C LYS A 115 15.25 13.77 -1.49
N GLY A 116 13.92 13.79 -1.33
CA GLY A 116 13.02 14.67 -2.07
C GLY A 116 13.12 16.13 -1.65
N LEU A 117 13.05 17.00 -2.64
CA LEU A 117 12.98 18.44 -2.44
C LEU A 117 11.53 18.86 -2.18
N ILE A 118 11.35 19.70 -1.18
CA ILE A 118 10.06 20.29 -0.83
C ILE A 118 9.87 21.57 -1.64
N GLN A 119 8.73 21.67 -2.30
CA GLN A 119 8.29 22.90 -2.97
C GLN A 119 7.27 23.62 -2.10
N ASN A 120 7.37 24.94 -2.05
CA ASN A 120 6.37 25.79 -1.42
C ASN A 120 5.38 26.28 -2.49
N LEU A 121 4.12 25.90 -2.35
CA LEU A 121 3.06 26.26 -3.28
C LEU A 121 2.15 27.29 -2.66
N SER A 122 1.80 28.32 -3.46
CA SER A 122 0.77 29.29 -3.09
C SER A 122 -0.63 28.76 -3.37
N PHE A 123 -1.60 29.16 -2.58
CA PHE A 123 -3.00 28.79 -2.80
C PHE A 123 -3.61 29.51 -4.00
N SER A 124 -4.42 28.77 -4.76
CA SER A 124 -5.20 29.32 -5.87
C SER A 124 -6.68 29.43 -5.48
N HIS A 125 -7.26 30.60 -5.73
CA HIS A 125 -8.70 30.83 -5.52
C HIS A 125 -9.59 30.08 -6.53
N SER A 126 -9.03 29.62 -7.64
CA SER A 126 -9.74 28.93 -8.73
C SER A 126 -9.50 27.42 -8.80
N ALA A 127 -8.91 26.84 -7.75
CA ALA A 127 -8.62 25.41 -7.73
C ALA A 127 -9.92 24.57 -7.73
N PRO A 128 -9.99 23.48 -8.52
CA PRO A 128 -11.15 22.61 -8.52
C PRO A 128 -11.30 21.88 -7.17
N ARG A 129 -12.53 21.50 -6.81
CA ARG A 129 -12.87 20.90 -5.51
C ARG A 129 -12.00 19.70 -5.14
N TRP A 130 -11.58 18.89 -6.12
CA TRP A 130 -10.72 17.72 -5.88
C TRP A 130 -9.26 18.06 -5.60
N ARG A 131 -8.86 19.32 -5.73
CA ARG A 131 -7.53 19.86 -5.37
C ARG A 131 -7.52 20.59 -4.04
N ALA A 132 -8.65 20.68 -3.35
CA ALA A 132 -8.74 21.36 -2.07
C ALA A 132 -7.96 20.61 -1.00
N VAL A 133 -7.06 21.29 -0.30
CA VAL A 133 -6.24 20.77 0.80
C VAL A 133 -6.82 21.15 2.17
N SER A 134 -6.30 20.54 3.24
CA SER A 134 -6.61 20.86 4.63
C SER A 134 -5.33 21.05 5.44
N HIS A 135 -5.43 21.63 6.64
CA HIS A 135 -4.33 21.65 7.59
C HIS A 135 -3.85 20.22 7.86
N GLY A 136 -2.54 20.06 8.09
CA GLY A 136 -1.92 18.75 8.31
C GLY A 136 -1.54 18.05 7.01
N LEU A 137 -1.64 16.73 7.02
CA LEU A 137 -1.26 15.83 5.92
C LEU A 137 -2.32 15.80 4.82
N ASN A 138 -1.86 15.94 3.59
CA ASN A 138 -2.64 15.74 2.38
C ASN A 138 -1.91 14.75 1.47
N LEU A 139 -2.60 13.74 0.98
CA LEU A 139 -2.07 12.72 0.06
C LEU A 139 -2.59 12.98 -1.35
N PHE A 140 -1.73 12.76 -2.34
CA PHE A 140 -2.05 13.02 -3.75
C PHE A 140 -1.93 11.74 -4.57
N GLY A 141 -2.92 11.51 -5.42
CA GLY A 141 -2.95 10.38 -6.34
C GLY A 141 -3.82 10.67 -7.55
N ILE A 142 -3.82 9.77 -8.52
CA ILE A 142 -4.57 9.93 -9.77
C ILE A 142 -5.91 9.17 -9.69
N CYS A 143 -7.02 9.84 -9.97
CA CYS A 143 -8.31 9.17 -10.09
C CYS A 143 -8.40 8.41 -11.42
N LYS A 144 -8.54 7.08 -11.37
CA LYS A 144 -8.65 6.20 -12.55
C LYS A 144 -10.09 5.77 -12.89
N ASN A 145 -11.09 6.34 -12.23
CA ASN A 145 -12.48 6.05 -12.56
C ASN A 145 -12.94 6.89 -13.76
N SER A 146 -13.14 6.24 -14.91
CA SER A 146 -13.55 6.90 -16.17
C SER A 146 -14.89 7.65 -16.10
N LYS A 147 -15.74 7.34 -15.11
CA LYS A 147 -17.02 8.01 -14.87
C LYS A 147 -16.89 9.19 -13.89
N CYS A 148 -15.70 9.49 -13.41
CA CYS A 148 -15.47 10.58 -12.46
C CYS A 148 -15.12 11.88 -13.18
N GLN A 149 -15.61 13.01 -12.67
CA GLN A 149 -15.25 14.35 -13.17
C GLN A 149 -13.74 14.63 -13.05
N ALA A 150 -13.06 13.99 -12.08
CA ALA A 150 -11.63 14.08 -11.88
C ALA A 150 -10.85 12.92 -12.57
N PHE A 151 -11.44 12.26 -13.57
CA PHE A 151 -10.78 11.17 -14.27
C PHE A 151 -9.43 11.61 -14.83
N ASP A 152 -8.43 10.77 -14.60
CA ASP A 152 -7.02 10.96 -14.98
C ASP A 152 -6.37 12.26 -14.49
N LYS A 153 -6.95 12.86 -13.45
CA LYS A 153 -6.41 14.05 -12.79
C LYS A 153 -5.90 13.71 -11.40
N GLU A 154 -4.92 14.46 -10.96
CA GLU A 154 -4.43 14.40 -9.59
C GLU A 154 -5.49 14.96 -8.65
N VAL A 155 -5.81 14.17 -7.62
CA VAL A 155 -6.80 14.49 -6.59
C VAL A 155 -6.15 14.44 -5.21
N VAL A 156 -6.74 15.15 -4.27
CA VAL A 156 -6.26 15.25 -2.89
C VAL A 156 -7.15 14.45 -1.96
N TYR A 157 -6.54 13.55 -1.19
CA TYR A 157 -7.15 12.94 -0.04
C TYR A 157 -6.64 13.62 1.23
N LYS A 158 -7.56 14.20 2.01
CA LYS A 158 -7.26 14.96 3.22
C LYS A 158 -7.16 14.02 4.40
N VAL A 159 -5.98 13.87 4.98
CA VAL A 159 -5.79 13.13 6.22
C VAL A 159 -5.94 14.07 7.42
N GLY A 160 -5.34 15.25 7.33
CA GLY A 160 -5.38 16.26 8.39
C GLY A 160 -4.30 16.07 9.45
N ILE A 161 -4.58 16.53 10.67
CA ILE A 161 -3.76 16.33 11.86
C ILE A 161 -4.03 14.92 12.40
N THR A 162 -2.97 14.15 12.63
CA THR A 162 -3.13 12.73 12.97
C THR A 162 -3.04 12.44 14.46
N HIS A 163 -2.40 13.30 15.26
CA HIS A 163 -2.11 13.10 16.71
C HIS A 163 -1.50 11.74 17.06
N LYS A 164 -1.52 10.79 16.13
CA LYS A 164 -0.95 9.45 16.19
C LYS A 164 -0.27 9.14 14.87
N LYS A 165 0.48 8.06 14.87
CA LYS A 165 1.10 7.51 13.67
C LYS A 165 0.06 7.19 12.59
N PHE A 166 0.21 7.78 11.41
CA PHE A 166 -0.52 7.40 10.21
C PHE A 166 0.36 6.51 9.36
N ASN A 167 0.05 5.24 9.30
CA ASN A 167 0.76 4.30 8.45
C ASN A 167 0.13 4.30 7.04
N LEU A 168 0.95 4.59 6.02
CA LEU A 168 0.47 4.74 4.65
C LEU A 168 -0.04 3.41 4.08
N GLN A 169 0.67 2.32 4.32
CA GLN A 169 0.33 0.99 3.81
C GLN A 169 -0.95 0.43 4.44
N GLU A 170 -1.12 0.61 5.75
CA GLU A 170 -2.32 0.18 6.46
C GLU A 170 -3.58 0.94 5.99
N ASN A 171 -3.39 2.18 5.54
CA ASN A 171 -4.50 3.07 5.17
C ASN A 171 -4.73 3.17 3.67
N VAL A 172 -3.94 2.53 2.82
CA VAL A 172 -4.04 2.68 1.36
C VAL A 172 -5.45 2.40 0.81
N MET A 173 -6.14 1.43 1.38
CA MET A 173 -7.51 1.06 0.97
C MET A 173 -8.57 2.07 1.40
N ASN A 174 -8.24 2.97 2.32
CA ASN A 174 -9.11 4.04 2.81
C ASN A 174 -8.89 5.37 2.05
N ILE A 175 -7.81 5.46 1.25
CA ILE A 175 -7.46 6.66 0.50
C ILE A 175 -8.31 6.71 -0.78
N LYS A 176 -9.23 7.67 -0.84
CA LYS A 176 -10.26 7.71 -1.87
C LYS A 176 -10.30 9.05 -2.61
N CYS A 177 -10.75 8.99 -3.86
CA CYS A 177 -11.05 10.18 -4.64
C CYS A 177 -12.20 10.97 -3.98
N PRO A 178 -12.05 12.29 -3.72
CA PRO A 178 -13.09 13.08 -3.07
C PRO A 178 -14.34 13.31 -3.94
N MET A 179 -14.30 12.92 -5.22
CA MET A 179 -15.40 13.12 -6.18
C MET A 179 -16.21 11.85 -6.43
N CYS A 180 -15.62 10.66 -6.33
CA CYS A 180 -16.30 9.41 -6.71
C CYS A 180 -16.09 8.27 -5.71
N ASP A 181 -15.39 8.51 -4.62
CA ASP A 181 -15.17 7.58 -3.51
C ASP A 181 -14.44 6.26 -3.88
N LYS A 182 -13.88 6.20 -5.10
CA LYS A 182 -13.03 5.09 -5.54
C LYS A 182 -11.63 5.24 -4.97
N ILE A 183 -11.02 4.10 -4.62
CA ILE A 183 -9.66 4.04 -4.09
C ILE A 183 -8.70 4.68 -5.09
N ILE A 184 -7.77 5.48 -4.58
CA ILE A 184 -6.64 6.05 -5.31
C ILE A 184 -5.34 5.59 -4.64
N VAL A 185 -4.34 5.29 -5.46
CA VAL A 185 -2.99 4.99 -4.94
C VAL A 185 -2.25 6.30 -4.77
N PRO A 186 -1.87 6.68 -3.55
CA PRO A 186 -1.12 7.91 -3.32
C PRO A 186 0.28 7.80 -3.91
N LYS A 187 0.76 8.87 -4.51
CA LYS A 187 2.09 8.99 -5.10
C LYS A 187 2.99 9.96 -4.37
N THR A 188 2.39 10.90 -3.67
CA THR A 188 3.11 11.93 -2.92
C THR A 188 2.25 12.51 -1.81
N CYS A 189 2.87 13.36 -1.00
CA CYS A 189 2.23 14.08 0.09
C CYS A 189 2.58 15.57 0.09
N GLY A 190 1.80 16.30 0.87
CA GLY A 190 2.06 17.69 1.20
C GLY A 190 1.50 18.05 2.58
N PHE A 191 2.01 19.12 3.13
CA PHE A 191 1.76 19.54 4.51
C PHE A 191 1.42 21.02 4.58
N TRP A 192 0.49 21.35 5.49
CA TRP A 192 0.08 22.72 5.71
C TRP A 192 -0.26 22.98 7.17
N LYS A 193 0.30 24.07 7.74
CA LYS A 193 0.08 24.49 9.13
C LYS A 193 0.21 23.37 10.15
N CYS A 194 1.33 22.66 10.10
CA CYS A 194 1.60 21.54 11.00
C CYS A 194 3.11 21.33 11.19
N GLU A 195 3.43 20.56 12.21
CA GLU A 195 4.72 19.90 12.34
C GLU A 195 4.57 18.46 11.88
N TYR A 196 5.60 17.91 11.20
CA TYR A 196 5.55 16.56 10.67
C TYR A 196 6.90 15.86 10.70
N GLN A 197 6.85 14.54 10.82
CA GLN A 197 7.99 13.64 10.74
C GLN A 197 7.59 12.40 9.94
N LEU A 198 8.53 11.87 9.18
CA LEU A 198 8.34 10.66 8.39
C LEU A 198 9.38 9.62 8.82
N GLU A 199 8.92 8.41 9.06
CA GLU A 199 9.72 7.27 9.49
C GLU A 199 9.28 6.04 8.70
N GLY A 200 10.20 5.22 8.23
CA GLY A 200 9.81 4.02 7.51
C GLY A 200 10.95 3.25 6.91
N ASP A 201 10.58 2.24 6.14
CA ASP A 201 11.51 1.34 5.49
C ASP A 201 11.26 1.35 3.98
N LYS A 202 12.31 1.58 3.20
CA LYS A 202 12.28 1.58 1.73
C LYS A 202 13.30 0.62 1.15
N ILE A 203 13.06 0.20 -0.09
CA ILE A 203 14.03 -0.58 -0.86
C ILE A 203 14.93 0.38 -1.62
N GLU A 204 16.24 0.30 -1.37
CA GLU A 204 17.28 1.04 -2.07
C GLU A 204 18.35 0.07 -2.55
N GLU A 205 18.62 0.03 -3.86
CA GLU A 205 19.60 -0.88 -4.50
C GLU A 205 19.39 -2.38 -4.21
N GLY A 206 18.15 -2.77 -3.86
CA GLY A 206 17.77 -4.15 -3.51
C GLY A 206 17.76 -4.46 -2.02
N ASP A 207 18.30 -3.57 -1.19
CA ASP A 207 18.35 -3.72 0.26
C ASP A 207 17.26 -2.90 0.97
N LEU A 208 16.86 -3.35 2.15
CA LEU A 208 15.94 -2.63 3.02
C LEU A 208 16.70 -1.55 3.77
N LYS A 209 16.31 -0.29 3.57
CA LYS A 209 16.88 0.87 4.25
C LYS A 209 15.84 1.52 5.15
N HIS A 210 16.20 1.67 6.41
CA HIS A 210 15.41 2.45 7.36
C HIS A 210 15.67 3.96 7.17
N VAL A 211 14.61 4.74 7.21
CA VAL A 211 14.62 6.21 7.07
C VAL A 211 13.86 6.79 8.25
N ASP A 212 14.49 7.73 8.92
CA ASP A 212 13.86 8.55 9.96
C ASP A 212 14.23 10.01 9.70
N THR A 213 13.26 10.82 9.34
CA THR A 213 13.46 12.24 9.10
C THR A 213 13.38 13.01 10.42
N LYS A 214 14.15 14.10 10.53
CA LYS A 214 13.93 15.04 11.64
C LYS A 214 12.52 15.64 11.53
N CYS A 215 11.94 15.99 12.68
CA CYS A 215 10.72 16.76 12.72
C CYS A 215 10.90 18.08 11.96
N LYS A 216 9.95 18.37 11.09
CA LYS A 216 9.91 19.59 10.27
C LYS A 216 8.65 20.36 10.61
N GLU A 217 8.76 21.67 10.58
CA GLU A 217 7.65 22.59 10.73
C GLU A 217 7.37 23.26 9.39
N THR A 218 6.09 23.31 8.99
CA THR A 218 5.70 24.03 7.76
C THR A 218 5.92 25.53 7.92
N LYS A 219 6.49 26.16 6.90
CA LYS A 219 6.80 27.58 6.89
C LYS A 219 5.56 28.37 6.48
N ASP A 220 5.17 29.30 7.35
CA ASP A 220 4.12 30.29 7.10
C ASP A 220 2.79 29.71 6.54
N ASP A 221 2.09 30.46 5.71
CA ASP A 221 0.84 30.07 5.06
C ASP A 221 1.04 29.28 3.76
N ASN A 222 2.25 28.84 3.44
CA ASN A 222 2.55 28.09 2.24
C ASN A 222 2.20 26.59 2.41
N PHE A 223 1.83 25.96 1.30
CA PHE A 223 1.66 24.53 1.23
C PHE A 223 2.98 23.88 0.83
N GLU A 224 3.55 23.08 1.71
CA GLU A 224 4.76 22.30 1.43
C GLU A 224 4.39 21.01 0.71
N TYR A 225 5.00 20.77 -0.46
CA TYR A 225 4.65 19.68 -1.35
C TYR A 225 5.89 18.97 -1.90
N TYR A 226 5.87 17.65 -1.85
CA TYR A 226 6.87 16.84 -2.54
C TYR A 226 6.41 16.60 -3.98
N ASN A 227 6.90 17.38 -4.94
CA ASN A 227 6.50 17.26 -6.33
C ASN A 227 6.96 15.94 -6.94
N PRO A 228 6.07 15.00 -7.32
CA PRO A 228 6.45 13.68 -7.83
C PRO A 228 7.11 13.72 -9.21
N TYR A 229 7.02 14.83 -9.93
CA TYR A 229 7.64 15.00 -11.25
C TYR A 229 9.10 15.49 -11.16
N GLU A 230 9.48 16.10 -10.05
CA GLU A 230 10.84 16.62 -9.80
C GLU A 230 11.60 15.73 -8.81
N ASN A 231 10.90 14.96 -8.00
CA ASN A 231 11.47 14.05 -7.05
C ASN A 231 11.42 12.61 -7.57
N LYS A 232 12.45 11.84 -7.26
CA LYS A 232 12.41 10.39 -7.49
C LYS A 232 11.39 9.74 -6.57
N SER A 233 10.82 8.64 -7.02
CA SER A 233 10.04 7.76 -6.15
C SER A 233 10.94 6.69 -5.52
N ALA A 234 10.47 6.10 -4.43
CA ALA A 234 11.06 4.97 -3.76
C ALA A 234 9.98 3.92 -3.47
N ILE A 235 10.39 2.67 -3.38
CA ILE A 235 9.49 1.58 -2.99
C ILE A 235 9.51 1.49 -1.46
N TRP A 236 8.45 1.97 -0.83
CA TRP A 236 8.27 1.92 0.61
C TRP A 236 7.56 0.64 1.02
N THR A 237 8.18 -0.13 1.90
CA THR A 237 7.56 -1.31 2.52
C THR A 237 6.78 -0.94 3.77
N ASN A 238 7.16 0.16 4.40
CA ASN A 238 6.50 0.74 5.56
C ASN A 238 6.79 2.25 5.58
N LEU A 239 5.75 3.09 5.66
CA LEU A 239 5.93 4.53 5.81
C LEU A 239 4.92 5.08 6.82
N ASN A 240 5.46 5.58 7.91
CA ASN A 240 4.74 6.21 8.99
C ASN A 240 4.88 7.73 8.89
N ILE A 241 3.78 8.43 9.02
CA ILE A 241 3.73 9.89 8.96
C ILE A 241 3.11 10.38 10.26
N TYR A 242 3.86 11.20 10.98
CA TYR A 242 3.42 11.84 12.21
C TYR A 242 3.12 13.29 11.89
N VAL A 243 1.94 13.76 12.27
CA VAL A 243 1.52 15.13 12.01
C VAL A 243 0.82 15.68 13.24
N ILE A 244 1.35 16.74 13.77
CA ILE A 244 0.79 17.45 14.93
C ILE A 244 0.48 18.89 14.56
N GLU A 245 -0.40 19.49 15.32
CA GLU A 245 -0.77 20.89 15.16
C GLU A 245 0.43 21.78 15.52
N LYS A 246 0.71 22.77 14.68
CA LYS A 246 1.73 23.77 14.97
C LYS A 246 1.31 24.54 16.23
N GLN A 247 2.17 24.56 17.23
CA GLN A 247 1.92 25.39 18.42
C GLN A 247 2.16 26.87 18.03
N ASP A 248 1.08 27.64 17.98
CA ASP A 248 1.20 29.08 17.88
C ASP A 248 1.91 29.61 19.13
N ILE A 249 3.17 30.02 18.99
CA ILE A 249 3.87 30.73 20.05
C ILE A 249 3.15 32.09 20.18
N LYS A 250 2.24 32.17 21.17
CA LYS A 250 1.71 33.46 21.58
C LYS A 250 2.85 34.23 22.20
N TYR A 251 3.38 35.21 21.48
CA TYR A 251 4.22 36.25 22.08
C TYR A 251 3.27 37.08 22.97
N GLU A 252 3.41 36.93 24.28
CA GLU A 252 2.90 37.89 25.26
C GLU A 252 3.73 39.18 25.25
#